data_c6a31f0da148b3b9b08679f7b4968a6e
#
_entry.id   c6a31f0da148b3b9b08679f7b4968a6e
#
_cell.length_a   1.000
_cell.length_b   1.000
_cell.length_c   1.000
_cell.angle_alpha   90.00
_cell.angle_beta   90.00
_cell.angle_gamma   90.00
#
_symmetry.space_group_name_H-M   'P 1'
#
loop_
_entity.id
_entity.type
_entity.pdbx_description
1 polymer ?
#
loop_
_entity_poly.entity_id
_entity_poly.type
_entity_poly.pdbx_seq_one_letter_code
_entity_poly.pdbx_strand_id
1 'polypeptide(L)'
;MANPADIVVDRLTKAYGKFLAVDHISFEVPKGAVVGFLGPNGAGKTTTIRMLTCFLPPTSGMARVAGLDVFQQSLAVRRHIGYLAENTPLYPEMRVEEYLIFRGKLRGMERAVLRRRIAQVAEMCWLSDRLRWLVGNLSKGYRQRLGIADALLHNPPVLVLDEPTVGLDPAQIRQTRKLIANLAGQHTVLLSTHILSEVELVCQRAIIIGRGRILAQGTPEELKQQGAGRGAGRLVVEVRGPVAQVRSALDALPGVQQVEILAGGGGGTLAVTGTLDATLKEQIAAVIHQRGWALREMRSGGATLEEFFVQITDPGAAAA
;
A
#
# COMPACT_ATOMS: atom_id res chain seq x y z
N MET A 1 -14.67 21.17 2.48
CA MET A 1 -13.32 21.78 2.43
C MET A 1 -12.34 20.63 2.42
N ALA A 2 -11.34 20.62 1.51
CA ALA A 2 -10.32 19.58 1.49
C ALA A 2 -9.51 19.65 2.81
N ASN A 3 -9.26 18.50 3.42
CA ASN A 3 -8.43 18.40 4.63
C ASN A 3 -7.00 18.85 4.25
N PRO A 4 -6.36 19.75 5.02
CA PRO A 4 -4.99 20.20 4.68
C PRO A 4 -4.05 18.99 4.59
N ALA A 5 -3.14 18.99 3.63
CA ALA A 5 -2.16 17.92 3.47
C ALA A 5 -1.01 18.06 4.49
N ASP A 6 -0.65 16.96 5.15
CA ASP A 6 0.51 16.89 6.04
C ASP A 6 1.82 16.56 5.30
N ILE A 7 1.74 15.90 4.14
CA ILE A 7 2.89 15.71 3.25
C ILE A 7 2.54 16.30 1.90
N VAL A 8 3.38 17.19 1.40
CA VAL A 8 3.26 17.82 0.07
C VAL A 8 4.58 17.64 -0.66
N VAL A 9 4.53 17.07 -1.84
CA VAL A 9 5.68 16.82 -2.71
C VAL A 9 5.41 17.49 -4.05
N ASP A 10 6.34 18.35 -4.51
CA ASP A 10 6.24 19.05 -5.78
C ASP A 10 7.51 18.87 -6.59
N ARG A 11 7.39 18.20 -7.75
CA ARG A 11 8.45 17.91 -8.73
C ARG A 11 9.73 17.39 -8.09
N LEU A 12 9.61 16.59 -7.04
CA LEU A 12 10.74 16.07 -6.28
C LEU A 12 11.57 15.13 -7.16
N THR A 13 12.87 15.38 -7.21
CA THR A 13 13.81 14.65 -8.07
C THR A 13 15.03 14.22 -7.29
N LYS A 14 15.49 12.98 -7.53
CA LYS A 14 16.78 12.49 -7.04
C LYS A 14 17.56 11.82 -8.14
N ALA A 15 18.73 12.39 -8.45
CA ALA A 15 19.70 11.84 -9.37
C ALA A 15 20.93 11.31 -8.63
N TYR A 16 21.47 10.20 -9.10
CA TYR A 16 22.78 9.66 -8.74
C TYR A 16 23.63 9.59 -10.01
N GLY A 17 24.43 10.64 -10.23
CA GLY A 17 25.10 10.83 -11.51
C GLY A 17 24.09 10.95 -12.66
N LYS A 18 24.15 10.01 -13.63
CA LYS A 18 23.20 9.96 -14.75
C LYS A 18 21.92 9.19 -14.46
N PHE A 19 21.85 8.48 -13.34
CA PHE A 19 20.68 7.67 -12.99
C PHE A 19 19.65 8.50 -12.19
N LEU A 20 18.43 8.61 -12.73
CA LEU A 20 17.29 9.23 -12.06
C LEU A 20 16.55 8.19 -11.24
N ALA A 21 16.79 8.17 -9.93
CA ALA A 21 16.09 7.27 -9.01
C ALA A 21 14.67 7.75 -8.71
N VAL A 22 14.45 9.06 -8.71
CA VAL A 22 13.15 9.72 -8.59
C VAL A 22 13.13 10.88 -9.57
N ASP A 23 12.08 10.95 -10.40
CA ASP A 23 11.97 11.84 -11.53
C ASP A 23 10.69 12.68 -11.48
N HIS A 24 10.82 13.91 -10.98
CA HIS A 24 9.77 14.95 -10.94
C HIS A 24 8.43 14.48 -10.36
N ILE A 25 8.46 13.71 -9.26
CA ILE A 25 7.22 13.23 -8.63
C ILE A 25 6.50 14.34 -7.88
N SER A 26 5.16 14.36 -7.98
CA SER A 26 4.30 15.28 -7.23
C SER A 26 3.11 14.53 -6.66
N PHE A 27 2.87 14.66 -5.35
CA PHE A 27 1.74 14.07 -4.66
C PHE A 27 1.48 14.73 -3.32
N GLU A 28 0.30 14.46 -2.75
CA GLU A 28 -0.09 14.93 -1.43
C GLU A 28 -0.64 13.80 -0.58
N VAL A 29 -0.36 13.86 0.73
CA VAL A 29 -0.94 12.98 1.75
C VAL A 29 -1.83 13.82 2.66
N PRO A 30 -3.16 13.63 2.62
CA PRO A 30 -4.09 14.37 3.45
C PRO A 30 -3.87 14.09 4.94
N LYS A 31 -4.09 15.11 5.76
CA LYS A 31 -3.96 15.00 7.22
C LYS A 31 -4.87 13.89 7.79
N GLY A 32 -4.30 13.03 8.61
CA GLY A 32 -5.00 11.92 9.27
C GLY A 32 -5.29 10.72 8.35
N ALA A 33 -4.88 10.77 7.07
CA ALA A 33 -5.07 9.66 6.15
C ALA A 33 -3.93 8.62 6.25
N VAL A 34 -4.28 7.37 5.95
CA VAL A 34 -3.30 6.31 5.65
C VAL A 34 -3.20 6.18 4.13
N VAL A 35 -2.03 6.51 3.58
CA VAL A 35 -1.76 6.49 2.14
C VAL A 35 -0.71 5.45 1.83
N GLY A 36 -1.02 4.53 0.92
CA GLY A 36 -0.10 3.53 0.40
C GLY A 36 0.81 4.12 -0.67
N PHE A 37 2.12 3.90 -0.55
CA PHE A 37 3.12 4.23 -1.55
C PHE A 37 3.63 2.95 -2.18
N LEU A 38 3.01 2.56 -3.29
CA LEU A 38 3.10 1.25 -3.90
C LEU A 38 4.01 1.25 -5.13
N GLY A 39 4.81 0.21 -5.30
CA GLY A 39 5.66 0.05 -6.49
C GLY A 39 6.58 -1.16 -6.40
N PRO A 40 7.09 -1.66 -7.52
CA PRO A 40 8.06 -2.75 -7.55
C PRO A 40 9.38 -2.35 -6.89
N ASN A 41 10.25 -3.34 -6.68
CA ASN A 41 11.60 -3.08 -6.19
C ASN A 41 12.38 -2.20 -7.19
N GLY A 42 13.12 -1.22 -6.68
CA GLY A 42 13.83 -0.25 -7.54
C GLY A 42 12.96 0.86 -8.13
N ALA A 43 11.66 0.92 -7.85
CA ALA A 43 10.76 1.96 -8.38
C ALA A 43 11.04 3.38 -7.84
N GLY A 44 11.85 3.53 -6.78
CA GLY A 44 12.14 4.81 -6.14
C GLY A 44 11.48 5.02 -4.77
N LYS A 45 10.74 4.03 -4.22
CA LYS A 45 10.04 4.12 -2.92
C LYS A 45 10.96 4.54 -1.79
N THR A 46 11.96 3.73 -1.48
CA THR A 46 12.90 3.99 -0.38
C THR A 46 13.70 5.29 -0.58
N THR A 47 14.03 5.66 -1.83
CA THR A 47 14.68 6.94 -2.14
C THR A 47 13.78 8.11 -1.80
N THR A 48 12.50 8.04 -2.18
CA THR A 48 11.50 9.07 -1.84
C THR A 48 11.32 9.18 -0.32
N ILE A 49 11.16 8.05 0.37
CA ILE A 49 11.03 8.02 1.83
C ILE A 49 12.26 8.63 2.52
N ARG A 50 13.47 8.32 2.06
CA ARG A 50 14.70 8.89 2.61
C ARG A 50 14.77 10.40 2.42
N MET A 51 14.24 10.95 1.33
CA MET A 51 14.14 12.40 1.16
C MET A 51 13.11 13.01 2.13
N LEU A 52 11.92 12.43 2.25
CA LEU A 52 10.88 12.90 3.17
C LEU A 52 11.30 12.84 4.64
N THR A 53 12.09 11.82 5.03
CA THR A 53 12.60 11.64 6.39
C THR A 53 13.93 12.36 6.65
N CYS A 54 14.37 13.21 5.71
CA CYS A 54 15.60 14.02 5.80
C CYS A 54 16.89 13.21 5.93
N PHE A 55 16.92 11.96 5.45
CA PHE A 55 18.15 11.18 5.33
C PHE A 55 18.95 11.51 4.08
N LEU A 56 18.27 12.01 3.06
CA LEU A 56 18.84 12.27 1.75
C LEU A 56 18.32 13.60 1.23
N PRO A 57 19.19 14.54 0.81
CA PRO A 57 18.73 15.76 0.16
C PRO A 57 18.23 15.48 -1.25
N PRO A 58 17.16 16.14 -1.70
CA PRO A 58 16.74 16.08 -3.10
C PRO A 58 17.78 16.72 -4.02
N THR A 59 17.76 16.35 -5.30
CA THR A 59 18.54 17.02 -6.34
C THR A 59 17.84 18.29 -6.81
N SER A 60 16.49 18.23 -6.93
CA SER A 60 15.63 19.37 -7.24
C SER A 60 14.19 19.09 -6.78
N GLY A 61 13.33 20.10 -6.91
CA GLY A 61 11.96 20.03 -6.42
C GLY A 61 11.86 20.34 -4.94
N MET A 62 10.68 20.15 -4.37
CA MET A 62 10.37 20.50 -2.98
C MET A 62 9.55 19.38 -2.31
N ALA A 63 9.78 19.19 -1.02
CA ALA A 63 8.87 18.40 -0.18
C ALA A 63 8.67 19.09 1.18
N ARG A 64 7.44 19.05 1.69
CA ARG A 64 7.07 19.54 3.01
C ARG A 64 6.40 18.44 3.80
N VAL A 65 6.71 18.39 5.10
CA VAL A 65 6.09 17.50 6.06
C VAL A 65 5.64 18.31 7.28
N ALA A 66 4.38 18.17 7.66
CA ALA A 66 3.75 19.00 8.68
C ALA A 66 3.95 20.52 8.43
N GLY A 67 3.90 20.95 7.17
CA GLY A 67 4.12 22.33 6.74
C GLY A 67 5.59 22.78 6.66
N LEU A 68 6.54 21.95 7.12
CA LEU A 68 7.98 22.25 7.21
C LEU A 68 8.74 21.72 5.98
N ASP A 69 9.67 22.49 5.42
CA ASP A 69 10.50 22.05 4.30
C ASP A 69 11.55 21.02 4.74
N VAL A 70 11.60 19.86 4.06
CA VAL A 70 12.46 18.73 4.44
C VAL A 70 13.95 19.00 4.30
N PHE A 71 14.34 19.97 3.47
CA PHE A 71 15.73 20.33 3.28
C PHE A 71 16.14 21.51 4.17
N GLN A 72 15.37 22.58 4.15
CA GLN A 72 15.71 23.81 4.89
C GLN A 72 15.48 23.67 6.41
N GLN A 73 14.48 22.90 6.83
CA GLN A 73 14.03 22.75 8.21
C GLN A 73 14.17 21.32 8.73
N SER A 74 15.18 20.57 8.25
CA SER A 74 15.33 19.14 8.47
C SER A 74 15.27 18.69 9.94
N LEU A 75 15.83 19.44 10.87
CA LEU A 75 15.78 19.14 12.30
C LEU A 75 14.36 19.28 12.87
N ALA A 76 13.62 20.31 12.42
CA ALA A 76 12.23 20.51 12.83
C ALA A 76 11.34 19.40 12.24
N VAL A 77 11.52 19.07 10.95
CA VAL A 77 10.80 17.97 10.29
C VAL A 77 10.99 16.65 11.03
N ARG A 78 12.22 16.27 11.42
CA ARG A 78 12.50 15.02 12.16
C ARG A 78 11.79 14.92 13.51
N ARG A 79 11.44 16.04 14.15
CA ARG A 79 10.64 16.05 15.37
C ARG A 79 9.16 15.74 15.12
N HIS A 80 8.68 15.96 13.89
CA HIS A 80 7.29 15.74 13.48
C HIS A 80 7.09 14.40 12.75
N ILE A 81 8.16 13.63 12.54
CA ILE A 81 8.11 12.33 11.86
C ILE A 81 8.47 11.19 12.80
N GLY A 82 7.62 10.16 12.84
CA GLY A 82 7.99 8.83 13.27
C GLY A 82 8.37 8.00 12.04
N TYR A 83 9.53 7.39 12.03
CA TYR A 83 10.03 6.63 10.90
C TYR A 83 10.39 5.20 11.27
N LEU A 84 9.78 4.24 10.60
CA LEU A 84 10.15 2.84 10.60
C LEU A 84 10.87 2.55 9.29
N ALA A 85 12.17 2.25 9.34
CA ALA A 85 12.93 1.80 8.18
C ALA A 85 12.67 0.31 7.94
N GLU A 86 12.76 -0.14 6.67
CA GLU A 86 12.66 -1.56 6.28
C GLU A 86 13.58 -2.45 7.14
N ASN A 87 14.85 -2.04 7.30
CA ASN A 87 15.80 -2.64 8.22
C ASN A 87 15.99 -1.72 9.42
N THR A 88 15.16 -1.88 10.44
CA THR A 88 15.22 -1.04 11.65
C THR A 88 16.49 -1.35 12.46
N PRO A 89 17.40 -0.39 12.66
CA PRO A 89 18.60 -0.59 13.46
C PRO A 89 18.24 -0.60 14.96
N LEU A 90 18.04 -1.78 15.49
CA LEU A 90 17.79 -2.00 16.90
C LEU A 90 19.11 -2.38 17.62
N TYR A 91 19.18 -2.12 18.94
CA TYR A 91 20.32 -2.50 19.78
C TYR A 91 20.03 -3.85 20.46
N PRO A 92 20.58 -4.98 19.96
CA PRO A 92 20.24 -6.32 20.42
C PRO A 92 20.63 -6.59 21.88
N GLU A 93 21.59 -5.86 22.41
CA GLU A 93 22.09 -5.94 23.79
C GLU A 93 21.20 -5.20 24.80
N MET A 94 20.32 -4.34 24.37
CA MET A 94 19.39 -3.61 25.24
C MET A 94 18.11 -4.43 25.50
N ARG A 95 17.47 -4.17 26.66
CA ARG A 95 16.09 -4.59 26.87
C ARG A 95 15.14 -3.66 26.11
N VAL A 96 13.95 -4.16 25.76
CA VAL A 96 12.93 -3.37 25.05
C VAL A 96 12.64 -2.04 25.74
N GLU A 97 12.45 -2.05 27.07
CA GLU A 97 12.21 -0.82 27.86
C GLU A 97 13.41 0.10 27.83
N GLU A 98 14.62 -0.42 27.99
CA GLU A 98 15.87 0.35 27.95
C GLU A 98 16.06 1.03 26.60
N TYR A 99 15.79 0.30 25.51
CA TYR A 99 15.81 0.85 24.15
C TYR A 99 14.83 2.01 23.99
N LEU A 100 13.57 1.83 24.40
CA LEU A 100 12.57 2.90 24.31
C LEU A 100 12.93 4.11 25.18
N ILE A 101 13.47 3.89 26.40
CA ILE A 101 13.97 4.98 27.25
C ILE A 101 15.11 5.72 26.55
N PHE A 102 16.07 5.00 25.99
CA PHE A 102 17.19 5.59 25.27
C PHE A 102 16.72 6.45 24.10
N ARG A 103 15.81 5.90 23.27
CA ARG A 103 15.24 6.59 22.10
C ARG A 103 14.46 7.85 22.50
N GLY A 104 13.67 7.78 23.57
CA GLY A 104 12.94 8.94 24.07
C GLY A 104 13.85 10.04 24.62
N LYS A 105 14.93 9.67 25.31
CA LYS A 105 15.95 10.63 25.77
C LYS A 105 16.65 11.33 24.60
N LEU A 106 17.00 10.59 23.53
CA LEU A 106 17.59 11.19 22.32
C LEU A 106 16.65 12.21 21.64
N ARG A 107 15.35 12.05 21.82
CA ARG A 107 14.32 12.99 21.31
C ARG A 107 14.03 14.13 22.29
N GLY A 108 14.72 14.19 23.43
CA GLY A 108 14.54 15.24 24.45
C GLY A 108 13.24 15.11 25.24
N MET A 109 12.63 13.92 25.34
CA MET A 109 11.38 13.71 26.06
C MET A 109 11.61 13.80 27.58
N GLU A 110 10.73 14.51 28.28
CA GLU A 110 10.72 14.55 29.74
C GLU A 110 10.45 13.17 30.34
N ARG A 111 11.11 12.86 31.47
CA ARG A 111 11.05 11.53 32.10
C ARG A 111 9.62 11.05 32.42
N ALA A 112 8.77 11.96 32.93
CA ALA A 112 7.41 11.62 33.32
C ALA A 112 6.53 11.34 32.08
N VAL A 113 6.66 12.15 30.99
CA VAL A 113 6.00 11.99 29.73
C VAL A 113 6.47 10.69 29.06
N LEU A 114 7.78 10.46 29.04
CA LEU A 114 8.39 9.27 28.42
C LEU A 114 7.86 7.97 29.04
N ARG A 115 7.80 7.89 30.40
CA ARG A 115 7.27 6.69 31.07
C ARG A 115 5.83 6.38 30.64
N ARG A 116 4.96 7.40 30.60
CA ARG A 116 3.57 7.23 30.15
C ARG A 116 3.51 6.78 28.69
N ARG A 117 4.31 7.40 27.82
CA ARG A 117 4.35 7.05 26.40
C ARG A 117 4.87 5.64 26.17
N ILE A 118 5.89 5.18 26.90
CA ILE A 118 6.39 3.80 26.81
C ILE A 118 5.26 2.81 27.12
N ALA A 119 4.50 3.02 28.21
CA ALA A 119 3.38 2.15 28.54
C ALA A 119 2.33 2.12 27.43
N GLN A 120 1.95 3.29 26.91
CA GLN A 120 0.98 3.41 25.82
C GLN A 120 1.43 2.71 24.54
N VAL A 121 2.65 2.99 24.04
CA VAL A 121 3.13 2.37 22.79
C VAL A 121 3.40 0.88 22.96
N ALA A 122 3.81 0.43 24.16
CA ALA A 122 3.97 -0.98 24.45
C ALA A 122 2.62 -1.73 24.39
N GLU A 123 1.56 -1.13 24.92
CA GLU A 123 0.20 -1.68 24.81
C GLU A 123 -0.28 -1.70 23.35
N MET A 124 -0.20 -0.56 22.66
CA MET A 124 -0.60 -0.43 21.25
C MET A 124 0.10 -1.43 20.33
N CYS A 125 1.40 -1.70 20.59
CA CYS A 125 2.22 -2.59 19.77
C CYS A 125 2.32 -4.02 20.32
N TRP A 126 1.53 -4.37 21.35
CA TRP A 126 1.57 -5.69 22.03
C TRP A 126 2.97 -6.11 22.48
N LEU A 127 3.64 -5.19 23.16
CA LEU A 127 5.00 -5.37 23.72
C LEU A 127 5.03 -5.39 25.25
N SER A 128 3.89 -5.20 25.93
CA SER A 128 3.81 -5.03 27.38
C SER A 128 4.46 -6.18 28.17
N ASP A 129 4.26 -7.43 27.69
CA ASP A 129 4.83 -8.64 28.27
C ASP A 129 6.30 -8.88 27.88
N ARG A 130 6.86 -8.07 26.99
CA ARG A 130 8.22 -8.17 26.44
C ARG A 130 9.15 -7.04 26.86
N LEU A 131 8.70 -6.07 27.63
CA LEU A 131 9.50 -4.88 28.02
C LEU A 131 10.85 -5.24 28.65
N ARG A 132 10.91 -6.34 29.40
CA ARG A 132 12.13 -6.82 30.07
C ARG A 132 13.00 -7.75 29.22
N TRP A 133 12.57 -8.12 28.03
CA TRP A 133 13.31 -9.02 27.15
C TRP A 133 14.42 -8.27 26.42
N LEU A 134 15.54 -8.98 26.16
CA LEU A 134 16.58 -8.46 25.27
C LEU A 134 16.03 -8.38 23.84
N VAL A 135 16.33 -7.27 23.17
CA VAL A 135 15.92 -7.02 21.78
C VAL A 135 16.46 -8.10 20.85
N GLY A 136 17.69 -8.60 21.09
CA GLY A 136 18.29 -9.68 20.34
C GLY A 136 17.51 -11.00 20.41
N ASN A 137 16.76 -11.25 21.49
CA ASN A 137 15.96 -12.45 21.71
C ASN A 137 14.54 -12.35 21.13
N LEU A 138 14.17 -11.19 20.58
CA LEU A 138 12.85 -11.00 19.96
C LEU A 138 12.79 -11.68 18.59
N SER A 139 11.63 -12.27 18.25
CA SER A 139 11.35 -12.69 16.89
C SER A 139 11.33 -11.48 15.94
N LYS A 140 11.41 -11.71 14.63
CA LYS A 140 11.34 -10.64 13.62
C LYS A 140 10.08 -9.79 13.80
N GLY A 141 8.92 -10.41 14.06
CA GLY A 141 7.65 -9.69 14.29
C GLY A 141 7.68 -8.80 15.52
N TYR A 142 8.26 -9.27 16.62
CA TYR A 142 8.41 -8.42 17.82
C TYR A 142 9.41 -7.28 17.59
N ARG A 143 10.49 -7.50 16.85
CA ARG A 143 11.41 -6.42 16.45
C ARG A 143 10.72 -5.38 15.58
N GLN A 144 9.87 -5.79 14.65
CA GLN A 144 9.07 -4.89 13.82
C GLN A 144 8.12 -4.04 14.66
N ARG A 145 7.40 -4.67 15.62
CA ARG A 145 6.53 -3.94 16.58
C ARG A 145 7.31 -2.96 17.44
N LEU A 146 8.53 -3.31 17.87
CA LEU A 146 9.40 -2.40 18.59
C LEU A 146 9.81 -1.21 17.72
N GLY A 147 10.08 -1.41 16.43
CA GLY A 147 10.34 -0.33 15.48
C GLY A 147 9.15 0.61 15.31
N ILE A 148 7.92 0.06 15.23
CA ILE A 148 6.68 0.86 15.18
C ILE A 148 6.49 1.62 16.51
N ALA A 149 6.74 0.97 17.67
CA ALA A 149 6.67 1.62 18.99
C ALA A 149 7.66 2.77 19.12
N ASP A 150 8.89 2.63 18.62
CA ASP A 150 9.88 3.72 18.55
C ASP A 150 9.39 4.87 17.66
N ALA A 151 8.83 4.55 16.49
CA ALA A 151 8.28 5.57 15.59
C ALA A 151 7.13 6.35 16.24
N LEU A 152 6.29 5.70 17.06
CA LEU A 152 5.14 6.29 17.76
C LEU A 152 5.51 6.98 19.10
N LEU A 153 6.71 6.74 19.64
CA LEU A 153 7.07 7.08 21.02
C LEU A 153 6.84 8.56 21.37
N HIS A 154 7.24 9.47 20.50
CA HIS A 154 7.11 10.91 20.70
C HIS A 154 5.81 11.52 20.16
N ASN A 155 4.84 10.67 19.79
CA ASN A 155 3.51 11.07 19.28
C ASN A 155 3.58 12.01 18.06
N PRO A 156 4.28 11.64 16.99
CA PRO A 156 4.46 12.51 15.84
C PRO A 156 3.14 12.67 15.05
N PRO A 157 2.87 13.81 14.42
CA PRO A 157 1.71 13.97 13.54
C PRO A 157 1.81 13.10 12.27
N VAL A 158 3.04 12.81 11.80
CA VAL A 158 3.28 12.04 10.57
C VAL A 158 4.09 10.78 10.86
N LEU A 159 3.65 9.66 10.32
CA LEU A 159 4.33 8.37 10.37
C LEU A 159 4.73 7.95 8.95
N VAL A 160 5.96 7.55 8.77
CA VAL A 160 6.48 6.96 7.54
C VAL A 160 6.92 5.53 7.86
N LEU A 161 6.24 4.55 7.28
CA LEU A 161 6.48 3.14 7.53
C LEU A 161 6.97 2.48 6.25
N ASP A 162 8.25 2.09 6.23
CA ASP A 162 8.88 1.47 5.06
C ASP A 162 8.81 -0.06 5.18
N GLU A 163 7.96 -0.69 4.34
CA GLU A 163 7.73 -2.14 4.26
C GLU A 163 7.45 -2.80 5.63
N PRO A 164 6.46 -2.34 6.43
CA PRO A 164 6.29 -2.74 7.84
C PRO A 164 5.90 -4.20 8.05
N THR A 165 5.52 -4.93 7.02
CA THR A 165 5.05 -6.33 7.10
C THR A 165 5.98 -7.34 6.43
N VAL A 166 7.07 -6.87 5.82
CA VAL A 166 8.02 -7.74 5.11
C VAL A 166 8.64 -8.80 6.04
N GLY A 167 8.46 -10.07 5.64
CA GLY A 167 9.01 -11.24 6.34
C GLY A 167 8.34 -11.55 7.67
N LEU A 168 7.10 -11.10 7.87
CA LEU A 168 6.21 -11.51 8.94
C LEU A 168 5.34 -12.70 8.52
N ASP A 169 4.92 -13.51 9.48
CA ASP A 169 3.92 -14.53 9.23
C ASP A 169 2.50 -13.95 9.04
N PRO A 170 1.54 -14.69 8.48
CA PRO A 170 0.20 -14.19 8.20
C PRO A 170 -0.56 -13.64 9.41
N ALA A 171 -0.32 -14.19 10.62
CA ALA A 171 -0.97 -13.71 11.84
C ALA A 171 -0.37 -12.34 12.26
N GLN A 172 0.94 -12.20 12.18
CA GLN A 172 1.65 -10.95 12.47
C GLN A 172 1.29 -9.86 11.46
N ILE A 173 1.18 -10.20 10.16
CA ILE A 173 0.71 -9.27 9.11
C ILE A 173 -0.67 -8.70 9.47
N ARG A 174 -1.64 -9.57 9.82
CA ARG A 174 -2.99 -9.12 10.21
C ARG A 174 -2.96 -8.17 11.43
N GLN A 175 -2.12 -8.47 12.42
CA GLN A 175 -1.99 -7.63 13.61
C GLN A 175 -1.36 -6.28 13.28
N THR A 176 -0.29 -6.26 12.47
CA THR A 176 0.37 -5.02 12.04
C THR A 176 -0.58 -4.15 11.20
N ARG A 177 -1.35 -4.74 10.29
CA ARG A 177 -2.39 -4.03 9.52
C ARG A 177 -3.45 -3.41 10.43
N LYS A 178 -3.93 -4.15 11.44
CA LYS A 178 -4.89 -3.63 12.43
C LYS A 178 -4.30 -2.46 13.22
N LEU A 179 -3.03 -2.56 13.62
CA LEU A 179 -2.33 -1.47 14.29
C LEU A 179 -2.30 -0.22 13.39
N ILE A 180 -1.85 -0.36 12.14
CA ILE A 180 -1.75 0.78 11.21
C ILE A 180 -3.13 1.40 10.94
N ALA A 181 -4.16 0.59 10.73
CA ALA A 181 -5.53 1.07 10.53
C ALA A 181 -6.03 1.90 11.73
N ASN A 182 -5.70 1.49 12.96
CA ASN A 182 -6.09 2.22 14.19
C ASN A 182 -5.34 3.56 14.38
N LEU A 183 -4.26 3.80 13.62
CA LEU A 183 -3.54 5.08 13.65
C LEU A 183 -4.23 6.16 12.80
N ALA A 184 -5.11 5.75 11.88
CA ALA A 184 -5.87 6.68 11.04
C ALA A 184 -6.65 7.70 11.89
N GLY A 185 -6.70 8.95 11.42
CA GLY A 185 -7.35 10.06 12.12
C GLY A 185 -6.50 10.68 13.22
N GLN A 186 -5.65 9.91 13.91
CA GLN A 186 -4.72 10.43 14.93
C GLN A 186 -3.37 10.80 14.33
N HIS A 187 -2.92 10.06 13.34
CA HIS A 187 -1.66 10.26 12.64
C HIS A 187 -1.90 10.25 11.14
N THR A 188 -1.11 11.01 10.40
CA THR A 188 -1.01 10.88 8.95
C THR A 188 0.04 9.81 8.65
N VAL A 189 -0.32 8.77 7.90
CA VAL A 189 0.56 7.62 7.67
C VAL A 189 0.88 7.50 6.18
N LEU A 190 2.17 7.51 5.84
CA LEU A 190 2.68 7.09 4.54
C LEU A 190 3.27 5.68 4.68
N LEU A 191 2.61 4.70 4.08
CA LEU A 191 2.97 3.29 4.14
C LEU A 191 3.60 2.86 2.81
N SER A 192 4.90 2.55 2.78
CA SER A 192 5.45 1.93 1.58
C SER A 192 5.21 0.41 1.62
N THR A 193 4.83 -0.14 0.49
CA THR A 193 4.64 -1.57 0.31
C THR A 193 4.71 -1.96 -1.16
N HIS A 194 5.01 -3.22 -1.42
CA HIS A 194 4.82 -3.86 -2.73
C HIS A 194 3.62 -4.84 -2.71
N ILE A 195 2.90 -4.92 -1.59
CA ILE A 195 1.79 -5.85 -1.36
C ILE A 195 0.46 -5.13 -1.55
N LEU A 196 -0.23 -5.40 -2.65
CA LEU A 196 -1.50 -4.75 -3.02
C LEU A 196 -2.62 -4.96 -2.01
N SER A 197 -2.72 -6.18 -1.44
CA SER A 197 -3.73 -6.46 -0.43
C SER A 197 -3.60 -5.63 0.85
N GLU A 198 -2.42 -5.05 1.13
CA GLU A 198 -2.25 -4.11 2.24
C GLU A 198 -2.89 -2.77 1.92
N VAL A 199 -2.68 -2.30 0.68
CA VAL A 199 -3.28 -1.05 0.21
C VAL A 199 -4.79 -1.14 0.25
N GLU A 200 -5.37 -2.23 -0.26
CA GLU A 200 -6.82 -2.42 -0.27
C GLU A 200 -7.45 -2.49 1.13
N LEU A 201 -6.76 -3.09 2.10
CA LEU A 201 -7.30 -3.33 3.44
C LEU A 201 -7.06 -2.19 4.43
N VAL A 202 -6.02 -1.37 4.23
CA VAL A 202 -5.55 -0.43 5.25
C VAL A 202 -5.55 1.02 4.76
N CYS A 203 -5.36 1.25 3.45
CA CYS A 203 -5.15 2.59 2.92
C CYS A 203 -6.44 3.20 2.36
N GLN A 204 -6.69 4.48 2.66
CA GLN A 204 -7.77 5.25 2.04
C GLN A 204 -7.40 5.72 0.63
N ARG A 205 -6.13 5.88 0.34
CA ARG A 205 -5.60 6.27 -0.96
C ARG A 205 -4.30 5.53 -1.25
N ALA A 206 -3.96 5.41 -2.52
CA ALA A 206 -2.69 4.85 -2.96
C ALA A 206 -2.02 5.73 -4.00
N ILE A 207 -0.70 5.71 -4.00
CA ILE A 207 0.17 6.35 -4.96
C ILE A 207 1.04 5.23 -5.55
N ILE A 208 0.96 5.00 -6.86
CA ILE A 208 1.73 3.97 -7.53
C ILE A 208 2.92 4.63 -8.22
N ILE A 209 4.11 4.17 -7.86
CA ILE A 209 5.37 4.64 -8.43
C ILE A 209 6.03 3.52 -9.25
N GLY A 210 6.54 3.86 -10.43
CA GLY A 210 7.32 2.97 -11.27
C GLY A 210 8.41 3.72 -12.01
N ARG A 211 9.62 3.16 -12.05
CA ARG A 211 10.79 3.76 -12.72
C ARG A 211 11.03 5.23 -12.32
N GLY A 212 10.86 5.54 -11.04
CA GLY A 212 11.05 6.87 -10.47
C GLY A 212 9.91 7.86 -10.72
N ARG A 213 8.79 7.48 -11.36
CA ARG A 213 7.68 8.37 -11.70
C ARG A 213 6.37 7.90 -11.06
N ILE A 214 5.47 8.83 -10.75
CA ILE A 214 4.11 8.48 -10.34
C ILE A 214 3.34 8.00 -11.58
N LEU A 215 2.84 6.77 -11.53
CA LEU A 215 2.07 6.14 -12.61
C LEU A 215 0.56 6.36 -12.43
N ALA A 216 0.08 6.28 -11.19
CA ALA A 216 -1.32 6.51 -10.83
C ALA A 216 -1.44 6.91 -9.37
N GLN A 217 -2.52 7.61 -9.02
CA GLN A 217 -2.89 7.92 -7.63
C GLN A 217 -4.40 8.07 -7.50
N GLY A 218 -4.95 7.60 -6.39
CA GLY A 218 -6.40 7.64 -6.12
C GLY A 218 -6.79 6.77 -4.94
N THR A 219 -8.08 6.59 -4.71
CA THR A 219 -8.59 5.54 -3.83
C THR A 219 -8.37 4.16 -4.48
N PRO A 220 -8.33 3.06 -3.72
CA PRO A 220 -8.26 1.71 -4.31
C PRO A 220 -9.35 1.46 -5.36
N GLU A 221 -10.56 1.97 -5.12
CA GLU A 221 -11.70 1.85 -6.02
C GLU A 221 -11.50 2.66 -7.32
N GLU A 222 -11.01 3.91 -7.22
CA GLU A 222 -10.68 4.74 -8.39
C GLU A 222 -9.61 4.09 -9.26
N LEU A 223 -8.58 3.50 -8.63
CA LEU A 223 -7.50 2.81 -9.33
C LEU A 223 -7.99 1.55 -10.05
N LYS A 224 -8.87 0.76 -9.42
CA LYS A 224 -9.53 -0.40 -10.07
C LYS A 224 -10.36 0.02 -11.29
N GLN A 225 -11.08 1.15 -11.18
CA GLN A 225 -11.87 1.68 -12.29
C GLN A 225 -10.98 2.17 -13.44
N GLN A 226 -9.82 2.75 -13.15
CA GLN A 226 -8.85 3.13 -14.20
C GLN A 226 -8.32 1.90 -14.95
N GLY A 227 -8.10 0.78 -14.25
CA GLY A 227 -7.65 -0.48 -14.83
C GLY A 227 -8.72 -1.17 -15.70
N ALA A 228 -9.98 -1.00 -15.36
CA ALA A 228 -11.08 -1.57 -16.13
C ALA A 228 -11.30 -0.91 -17.53
N GLY A 229 -10.57 0.18 -17.81
CA GLY A 229 -10.77 0.97 -19.03
C GLY A 229 -12.09 1.77 -19.00
N ARG A 230 -12.13 2.92 -19.66
CA ARG A 230 -13.37 3.70 -19.79
C ARG A 230 -14.36 2.91 -20.66
N GLY A 231 -15.32 2.18 -20.04
CA GLY A 231 -16.43 1.52 -20.72
C GLY A 231 -16.32 0.00 -20.88
N ALA A 232 -15.19 -0.63 -20.62
CA ALA A 232 -15.09 -2.09 -20.63
C ALA A 232 -15.14 -2.62 -19.18
N GLY A 233 -16.23 -3.26 -18.81
CA GLY A 233 -16.32 -4.01 -17.56
C GLY A 233 -15.84 -5.44 -17.78
N ARG A 234 -15.34 -6.10 -16.72
CA ARG A 234 -15.02 -7.53 -16.70
C ARG A 234 -16.08 -8.27 -15.90
N LEU A 235 -16.61 -9.34 -16.44
CA LEU A 235 -17.55 -10.23 -15.78
C LEU A 235 -16.91 -11.62 -15.64
N VAL A 236 -16.85 -12.13 -14.44
CA VAL A 236 -16.42 -13.52 -14.21
C VAL A 236 -17.65 -14.41 -14.18
N VAL A 237 -17.66 -15.41 -15.04
CA VAL A 237 -18.77 -16.34 -15.22
C VAL A 237 -18.28 -17.76 -14.94
N GLU A 238 -18.86 -18.43 -13.96
CA GLU A 238 -18.61 -19.85 -13.70
C GLU A 238 -19.74 -20.69 -14.29
N VAL A 239 -19.39 -21.54 -15.23
CA VAL A 239 -20.36 -22.36 -15.99
C VAL A 239 -19.97 -23.84 -15.97
N ARG A 240 -20.95 -24.71 -15.76
CA ARG A 240 -20.78 -26.14 -15.98
C ARG A 240 -21.19 -26.47 -17.43
N GLY A 241 -20.18 -26.71 -18.28
CA GLY A 241 -20.38 -27.01 -19.70
C GLY A 241 -19.04 -27.16 -20.45
N PRO A 242 -19.06 -27.47 -21.73
CA PRO A 242 -17.85 -27.54 -22.55
C PRO A 242 -17.24 -26.16 -22.75
N VAL A 243 -16.15 -25.87 -21.99
CA VAL A 243 -15.54 -24.53 -21.86
C VAL A 243 -15.25 -23.84 -23.17
N ALA A 244 -14.76 -24.60 -24.18
CA ALA A 244 -14.48 -24.06 -25.52
C ALA A 244 -15.75 -23.59 -26.25
N GLN A 245 -16.85 -24.34 -26.11
CA GLN A 245 -18.14 -23.96 -26.73
C GLN A 245 -18.78 -22.79 -25.99
N VAL A 246 -18.67 -22.75 -24.66
CA VAL A 246 -19.11 -21.62 -23.85
C VAL A 246 -18.34 -20.35 -24.25
N ARG A 247 -17.02 -20.41 -24.37
CA ARG A 247 -16.20 -19.30 -24.85
C ARG A 247 -16.69 -18.79 -26.19
N SER A 248 -16.79 -19.66 -27.19
CA SER A 248 -17.22 -19.24 -28.53
C SER A 248 -18.63 -18.65 -28.57
N ALA A 249 -19.54 -19.15 -27.70
CA ALA A 249 -20.90 -18.62 -27.64
C ALA A 249 -20.95 -17.25 -26.97
N LEU A 250 -20.10 -16.98 -25.99
CA LEU A 250 -20.00 -15.68 -25.30
C LEU A 250 -19.25 -14.65 -26.16
N ASP A 251 -18.19 -15.06 -26.89
CA ASP A 251 -17.46 -14.19 -27.82
C ASP A 251 -18.38 -13.65 -28.96
N ALA A 252 -19.44 -14.39 -29.34
CA ALA A 252 -20.38 -13.98 -30.37
C ALA A 252 -21.44 -12.96 -29.90
N LEU A 253 -21.50 -12.63 -28.62
CA LEU A 253 -22.50 -11.70 -28.07
C LEU A 253 -22.16 -10.25 -28.40
N PRO A 254 -23.15 -9.43 -28.81
CA PRO A 254 -22.94 -8.02 -29.03
C PRO A 254 -22.56 -7.32 -27.70
N GLY A 255 -21.51 -6.52 -27.73
CA GLY A 255 -20.98 -5.84 -26.55
C GLY A 255 -19.84 -6.58 -25.83
N VAL A 256 -19.58 -7.84 -26.16
CA VAL A 256 -18.40 -8.58 -25.72
C VAL A 256 -17.21 -8.22 -26.62
N GLN A 257 -16.10 -7.88 -25.97
CA GLN A 257 -14.82 -7.54 -26.61
C GLN A 257 -13.85 -8.72 -26.59
N GLN A 258 -13.86 -9.47 -25.49
CA GLN A 258 -12.94 -10.61 -25.30
C GLN A 258 -13.51 -11.59 -24.28
N VAL A 259 -13.30 -12.88 -24.50
CA VAL A 259 -13.56 -13.94 -23.52
C VAL A 259 -12.30 -14.75 -23.26
N GLU A 260 -11.88 -14.76 -22.00
CA GLU A 260 -10.68 -15.46 -21.52
C GLU A 260 -11.07 -16.63 -20.62
N ILE A 261 -10.41 -17.78 -20.76
CA ILE A 261 -10.61 -18.93 -19.87
C ILE A 261 -9.64 -18.81 -18.70
N LEU A 262 -10.16 -18.61 -17.49
CA LEU A 262 -9.36 -18.49 -16.26
C LEU A 262 -9.04 -19.86 -15.63
N ALA A 263 -9.98 -20.80 -15.68
CA ALA A 263 -9.80 -22.16 -15.19
C ALA A 263 -10.64 -23.15 -15.98
N GLY A 264 -10.08 -24.34 -16.27
CA GLY A 264 -10.74 -25.46 -16.94
C GLY A 264 -10.67 -26.71 -16.07
N GLY A 265 -11.77 -27.47 -16.03
CA GLY A 265 -11.97 -28.71 -15.27
C GLY A 265 -13.45 -29.09 -15.38
N GLY A 266 -14.05 -29.98 -14.67
CA GLY A 266 -15.48 -30.38 -14.78
C GLY A 266 -16.52 -29.20 -14.74
N GLY A 267 -16.10 -27.95 -14.85
CA GLY A 267 -16.77 -26.68 -15.11
C GLY A 267 -15.71 -25.64 -15.45
N GLY A 268 -16.05 -24.55 -16.18
CA GLY A 268 -15.13 -23.49 -16.60
C GLY A 268 -15.42 -22.17 -15.91
N THR A 269 -14.37 -21.47 -15.51
CA THR A 269 -14.44 -20.05 -15.13
C THR A 269 -13.92 -19.22 -16.29
N LEU A 270 -14.77 -18.34 -16.81
CA LEU A 270 -14.43 -17.46 -17.93
C LEU A 270 -14.52 -16.00 -17.48
N ALA A 271 -13.62 -15.18 -18.00
CA ALA A 271 -13.71 -13.73 -17.88
C ALA A 271 -14.22 -13.15 -19.20
N VAL A 272 -15.30 -12.42 -19.14
CA VAL A 272 -15.92 -11.73 -20.28
C VAL A 272 -15.65 -10.25 -20.11
N THR A 273 -14.93 -9.65 -21.06
CA THR A 273 -14.65 -8.21 -21.09
C THR A 273 -15.54 -7.57 -22.15
N GLY A 274 -16.20 -6.47 -21.80
CA GLY A 274 -17.11 -5.77 -22.71
C GLY A 274 -17.87 -4.63 -22.04
N THR A 275 -18.83 -4.05 -22.71
CA THR A 275 -19.70 -3.01 -22.15
C THR A 275 -20.72 -3.68 -21.23
N LEU A 276 -20.39 -3.72 -19.93
CA LEU A 276 -21.21 -4.39 -18.91
C LEU A 276 -22.43 -3.55 -18.52
N ASP A 277 -23.52 -3.68 -19.27
CA ASP A 277 -24.84 -3.22 -18.87
C ASP A 277 -25.69 -4.39 -18.34
N ALA A 278 -26.89 -4.08 -17.85
CA ALA A 278 -27.82 -5.11 -17.40
C ALA A 278 -28.20 -6.06 -18.53
N THR A 279 -28.31 -5.55 -19.76
CA THR A 279 -28.67 -6.27 -20.97
C THR A 279 -27.66 -7.36 -21.33
N LEU A 280 -26.36 -7.06 -21.26
CA LEU A 280 -25.31 -8.04 -21.54
C LEU A 280 -25.31 -9.17 -20.51
N LYS A 281 -25.53 -8.86 -19.23
CA LYS A 281 -25.62 -9.89 -18.17
C LYS A 281 -26.79 -10.83 -18.42
N GLU A 282 -27.94 -10.30 -18.80
CA GLU A 282 -29.12 -11.08 -19.14
C GLU A 282 -28.90 -11.94 -20.42
N GLN A 283 -28.23 -11.40 -21.42
CA GLN A 283 -27.90 -12.14 -22.65
C GLN A 283 -26.93 -13.29 -22.35
N ILE A 284 -25.91 -13.08 -21.55
CA ILE A 284 -24.98 -14.14 -21.12
C ILE A 284 -25.73 -15.25 -20.38
N ALA A 285 -26.60 -14.91 -19.45
CA ALA A 285 -27.41 -15.90 -18.73
C ALA A 285 -28.36 -16.67 -19.65
N ALA A 286 -29.02 -15.98 -20.59
CA ALA A 286 -29.91 -16.56 -21.54
C ALA A 286 -29.21 -17.55 -22.52
N VAL A 287 -28.04 -17.18 -23.05
CA VAL A 287 -27.26 -18.05 -23.94
C VAL A 287 -26.79 -19.32 -23.20
N ILE A 288 -26.32 -19.19 -21.94
CA ILE A 288 -25.90 -20.32 -21.13
C ILE A 288 -27.09 -21.27 -20.90
N HIS A 289 -28.26 -20.72 -20.57
CA HIS A 289 -29.47 -21.52 -20.32
C HIS A 289 -30.02 -22.19 -21.60
N GLN A 290 -30.09 -21.46 -22.70
CA GLN A 290 -30.59 -22.00 -24.01
C GLN A 290 -29.73 -23.16 -24.53
N ARG A 291 -28.44 -23.18 -24.22
CA ARG A 291 -27.54 -24.26 -24.60
C ARG A 291 -27.53 -25.44 -23.62
N GLY A 292 -28.38 -25.40 -22.59
CA GLY A 292 -28.48 -26.46 -21.58
C GLY A 292 -27.27 -26.51 -20.61
N TRP A 293 -26.49 -25.43 -20.52
CA TRP A 293 -25.39 -25.32 -19.60
C TRP A 293 -25.89 -24.75 -18.26
N ALA A 294 -25.20 -25.05 -17.16
CA ALA A 294 -25.56 -24.54 -15.85
C ALA A 294 -24.67 -23.37 -15.45
N LEU A 295 -25.27 -22.19 -15.34
CA LEU A 295 -24.63 -21.01 -14.75
C LEU A 295 -24.53 -21.22 -13.24
N ARG A 296 -23.32 -21.23 -12.67
CA ARG A 296 -23.08 -21.38 -11.23
C ARG A 296 -22.94 -20.04 -10.55
N GLU A 297 -22.14 -19.16 -11.13
CA GLU A 297 -21.89 -17.85 -10.59
C GLU A 297 -21.71 -16.85 -11.73
N MET A 298 -22.20 -15.63 -11.52
CA MET A 298 -21.91 -14.48 -12.37
C MET A 298 -21.63 -13.29 -11.46
N ARG A 299 -20.39 -12.85 -11.46
CA ARG A 299 -19.97 -11.72 -10.65
C ARG A 299 -19.25 -10.67 -11.49
N SER A 300 -19.44 -9.40 -11.17
CA SER A 300 -18.65 -8.35 -11.78
C SER A 300 -17.19 -8.55 -11.35
N GLY A 301 -16.36 -8.96 -12.30
CA GLY A 301 -14.91 -9.01 -12.16
C GLY A 301 -14.38 -7.65 -12.57
N GLY A 302 -14.50 -6.65 -11.68
CA GLY A 302 -13.72 -5.42 -11.90
C GLY A 302 -12.25 -5.80 -12.02
N ALA A 303 -11.47 -5.05 -12.82
CA ALA A 303 -10.03 -5.21 -12.81
C ALA A 303 -9.57 -5.19 -11.33
N THR A 304 -8.84 -6.22 -10.91
CA THR A 304 -8.27 -6.20 -9.57
C THR A 304 -7.20 -5.11 -9.51
N LEU A 305 -6.94 -4.57 -8.35
CA LEU A 305 -5.84 -3.61 -8.19
C LEU A 305 -4.50 -4.24 -8.64
N GLU A 306 -4.40 -5.58 -8.56
CA GLU A 306 -3.24 -6.36 -9.00
C GLU A 306 -3.09 -6.34 -10.54
N GLU A 307 -4.16 -6.59 -11.27
CA GLU A 307 -4.16 -6.51 -12.74
C GLU A 307 -3.81 -5.10 -13.22
N PHE A 308 -4.41 -4.08 -12.61
CA PHE A 308 -4.08 -2.69 -12.91
C PHE A 308 -2.61 -2.36 -12.61
N PHE A 309 -2.11 -2.80 -11.47
CA PHE A 309 -0.72 -2.59 -11.08
C PHE A 309 0.26 -3.23 -12.05
N VAL A 310 0.04 -4.49 -12.44
CA VAL A 310 0.87 -5.18 -13.46
C VAL A 310 0.84 -4.44 -14.78
N GLN A 311 -0.36 -4.06 -15.25
CA GLN A 311 -0.53 -3.33 -16.51
C GLN A 311 0.26 -2.02 -16.58
N ILE A 312 0.28 -1.22 -15.50
CA ILE A 312 0.95 0.09 -15.52
C ILE A 312 2.43 0.01 -15.16
N THR A 313 2.88 -1.02 -14.43
CA THR A 313 4.28 -1.19 -14.05
C THR A 313 5.09 -1.97 -15.06
N ASP A 314 4.45 -2.90 -15.80
CA ASP A 314 5.06 -3.70 -16.87
C ASP A 314 4.21 -3.66 -18.15
N PRO A 315 4.32 -2.59 -18.98
CA PRO A 315 3.55 -2.45 -20.20
C PRO A 315 3.81 -3.56 -21.24
N GLY A 316 4.89 -4.34 -21.10
CA GLY A 316 5.20 -5.47 -21.97
C GLY A 316 4.42 -6.75 -21.63
N ALA A 317 3.94 -6.91 -20.41
CA ALA A 317 3.16 -8.07 -19.98
C ALA A 317 1.70 -8.02 -20.46
N ALA A 318 1.19 -6.85 -20.87
CA ALA A 318 -0.18 -6.67 -21.37
C ALA A 318 -0.31 -6.99 -22.89
N ALA A 319 0.78 -7.25 -23.59
CA ALA A 319 0.82 -7.49 -25.05
C ALA A 319 1.18 -8.96 -25.39
N ALA A 320 1.36 -9.84 -24.41
CA ALA A 320 1.58 -11.28 -24.55
C ALA A 320 0.36 -12.06 -24.03
#